data_084590f6cb9e0325874ed19878b1775c
#
_entry.id   084590f6cb9e0325874ed19878b1775c
#
_cell.length_a   1.000
_cell.length_b   1.000
_cell.length_c   1.000
_cell.angle_alpha   90.00
_cell.angle_beta   90.00
_cell.angle_gamma   90.00
#
_symmetry.space_group_name_H-M   'P 1'
#
loop_
_entity.id
_entity.type
_entity.pdbx_description
1 polymer ?
#
loop_
_entity_poly.entity_id
_entity_poly.type
_entity_poly.pdbx_seq_one_letter_code
_entity_poly.pdbx_strand_id
1 'polypeptide(L)'
;MNWYIIIFFLLAIALYLYTQYIRLKQDSHQEKIEAFQADANMSPSEKLQANHGITLTFLSANEAARQMQSQAREYIALMNQPNLAARGVQTQSELLEAYSQAFQDIPLPEQNQITVFVLELLSKIQYKYPSYYRYLTKWISKISLAKSYDSLEGGMPHTLGNMVVMDSGWFANPRASTFLHEITHVHQRQVPFEFEDLYTQWGYLSTPMRGIRGMDAVLELNRNNPDGMSPDWLWRDGGKYWWIGAVFSSATPSSLGDISLIAVKMEKDAQGNFYYLKQQPTPLNTLSSFLQYFGGSSPNNYHPNEIAAKFAEWYIEDVLGMPHYDNSGRHTGYQVYKDYFHKLLETYY
;
A
#
# COMPACT_ATOMS: atom_id res chain seq x y z
N MET A 1 -5.39 56.07 -55.79
CA MET A 1 -5.85 54.75 -55.37
C MET A 1 -7.20 54.92 -54.70
N ASN A 2 -8.24 54.21 -55.15
CA ASN A 2 -9.61 54.47 -54.72
C ASN A 2 -9.84 53.88 -53.31
N TRP A 3 -9.96 54.72 -52.28
CA TRP A 3 -10.09 54.34 -50.87
C TRP A 3 -11.29 53.40 -50.63
N TYR A 4 -12.31 53.42 -51.42
CA TYR A 4 -13.46 52.54 -51.34
C TYR A 4 -13.07 51.08 -51.62
N ILE A 5 -12.11 50.82 -52.50
CA ILE A 5 -11.63 49.48 -52.82
C ILE A 5 -10.86 48.91 -51.62
N ILE A 6 -10.02 49.71 -50.95
CA ILE A 6 -9.26 49.30 -49.77
C ILE A 6 -10.19 48.95 -48.63
N ILE A 7 -11.21 49.82 -48.35
CA ILE A 7 -12.20 49.59 -47.31
C ILE A 7 -12.99 48.30 -47.60
N PHE A 8 -13.38 48.07 -48.85
CA PHE A 8 -14.08 46.84 -49.21
C PHE A 8 -13.24 45.58 -48.96
N PHE A 9 -11.97 45.60 -49.34
CA PHE A 9 -11.05 44.47 -49.09
C PHE A 9 -10.87 44.25 -47.59
N LEU A 10 -10.69 45.29 -46.78
CA LEU A 10 -10.54 45.14 -45.33
C LEU A 10 -11.81 44.58 -44.69
N LEU A 11 -13.00 45.00 -45.14
CA LEU A 11 -14.25 44.44 -44.65
C LEU A 11 -14.42 42.97 -45.06
N ALA A 12 -14.04 42.59 -46.28
CA ALA A 12 -14.10 41.22 -46.75
C ALA A 12 -13.13 40.30 -45.94
N ILE A 13 -11.95 40.78 -45.63
CA ILE A 13 -10.97 40.06 -44.78
C ILE A 13 -11.51 39.94 -43.34
N ALA A 14 -12.06 41.02 -42.79
CA ALA A 14 -12.64 41.01 -41.45
C ALA A 14 -13.82 40.02 -41.35
N LEU A 15 -14.69 40.00 -42.34
CA LEU A 15 -15.80 39.06 -42.42
C LEU A 15 -15.33 37.62 -42.56
N TYR A 16 -14.30 37.36 -43.39
CA TYR A 16 -13.68 36.04 -43.51
C TYR A 16 -13.06 35.56 -42.20
N LEU A 17 -12.28 36.41 -41.52
CA LEU A 17 -11.69 36.07 -40.23
C LEU A 17 -12.74 35.84 -39.15
N TYR A 18 -13.81 36.64 -39.16
CA TYR A 18 -14.94 36.44 -38.24
C TYR A 18 -15.65 35.11 -38.50
N THR A 19 -15.90 34.75 -39.75
CA THR A 19 -16.53 33.47 -40.08
C THR A 19 -15.65 32.28 -39.69
N GLN A 20 -14.32 32.36 -39.88
CA GLN A 20 -13.39 31.35 -39.41
C GLN A 20 -13.38 31.25 -37.89
N TYR A 21 -13.40 32.37 -37.19
CA TYR A 21 -13.48 32.39 -35.71
C TYR A 21 -14.75 31.70 -35.20
N ILE A 22 -15.92 32.03 -35.78
CA ILE A 22 -17.19 31.40 -35.43
C ILE A 22 -17.14 29.89 -35.67
N ARG A 23 -16.61 29.46 -36.81
CA ARG A 23 -16.46 28.04 -37.14
C ARG A 23 -15.59 27.30 -36.12
N LEU A 24 -14.40 27.82 -35.82
CA LEU A 24 -13.50 27.24 -34.80
C LEU A 24 -14.16 27.16 -33.43
N LYS A 25 -14.97 28.16 -33.07
CA LYS A 25 -15.69 28.15 -31.79
C LYS A 25 -16.82 27.09 -31.78
N GLN A 26 -17.51 26.91 -32.93
CA GLN A 26 -18.53 25.85 -33.06
C GLN A 26 -17.92 24.46 -33.02
N ASP A 27 -16.80 24.24 -33.77
CA ASP A 27 -16.08 22.95 -33.78
C ASP A 27 -15.61 22.60 -32.38
N SER A 28 -14.99 23.53 -31.64
CA SER A 28 -14.57 23.33 -30.25
C SER A 28 -15.74 23.05 -29.29
N HIS A 29 -16.93 23.62 -29.55
CA HIS A 29 -18.11 23.34 -28.75
C HIS A 29 -18.68 21.95 -29.06
N GLN A 30 -18.70 21.58 -30.33
CA GLN A 30 -19.13 20.26 -30.77
C GLN A 30 -18.21 19.15 -30.22
N GLU A 31 -16.89 19.32 -30.30
CA GLU A 31 -15.92 18.40 -29.69
C GLU A 31 -16.13 18.19 -28.19
N LYS A 32 -16.46 19.28 -27.46
CA LYS A 32 -16.79 19.20 -26.03
C LYS A 32 -18.07 18.42 -25.76
N ILE A 33 -19.10 18.60 -26.60
CA ILE A 33 -20.37 17.86 -26.47
C ILE A 33 -20.14 16.38 -26.75
N GLU A 34 -19.40 16.05 -27.81
CA GLU A 34 -19.06 14.64 -28.17
C GLU A 34 -18.23 13.97 -27.11
N ALA A 35 -17.21 14.66 -26.56
CA ALA A 35 -16.43 14.17 -25.44
C ALA A 35 -17.28 13.94 -24.18
N PHE A 36 -18.19 14.85 -23.86
CA PHE A 36 -19.11 14.69 -22.74
C PHE A 36 -20.08 13.51 -22.92
N GLN A 37 -20.63 13.35 -24.16
CA GLN A 37 -21.50 12.22 -24.48
C GLN A 37 -20.74 10.89 -24.47
N ALA A 38 -19.50 10.86 -24.96
CA ALA A 38 -18.64 9.69 -24.89
C ALA A 38 -18.36 9.30 -23.43
N ASP A 39 -17.99 10.27 -22.58
CA ASP A 39 -17.78 10.04 -21.14
C ASP A 39 -19.03 9.52 -20.43
N ALA A 40 -20.22 10.06 -20.78
CA ALA A 40 -21.50 9.61 -20.19
C ALA A 40 -21.82 8.14 -20.50
N ASN A 41 -21.33 7.62 -21.62
CA ASN A 41 -21.56 6.24 -22.04
C ASN A 41 -20.49 5.24 -21.59
N MET A 42 -19.36 5.73 -21.05
CA MET A 42 -18.29 4.84 -20.56
C MET A 42 -18.68 4.14 -19.27
N SER A 43 -18.35 2.86 -19.17
CA SER A 43 -18.41 2.13 -17.91
C SER A 43 -17.43 2.69 -16.87
N PRO A 44 -17.63 2.45 -15.57
CA PRO A 44 -16.69 2.88 -14.54
C PRO A 44 -15.24 2.40 -14.80
N SER A 45 -15.07 1.18 -15.32
CA SER A 45 -13.75 0.62 -15.65
C SER A 45 -13.07 1.36 -16.81
N GLU A 46 -13.82 1.70 -17.85
CA GLU A 46 -13.31 2.50 -18.97
C GLU A 46 -12.92 3.92 -18.51
N LYS A 47 -13.73 4.53 -17.64
CA LYS A 47 -13.40 5.83 -17.03
C LYS A 47 -12.14 5.77 -16.19
N LEU A 48 -11.98 4.73 -15.39
CA LEU A 48 -10.79 4.54 -14.55
C LEU A 48 -9.53 4.42 -15.42
N GLN A 49 -9.60 3.64 -16.48
CA GLN A 49 -8.48 3.50 -17.44
C GLN A 49 -8.21 4.80 -18.19
N ALA A 50 -9.25 5.47 -18.72
CA ALA A 50 -9.08 6.69 -19.50
C ALA A 50 -8.58 7.86 -18.66
N ASN A 51 -9.09 8.03 -17.43
CA ASN A 51 -8.81 9.19 -16.60
C ASN A 51 -7.55 9.02 -15.75
N HIS A 52 -7.19 7.77 -15.38
CA HIS A 52 -6.12 7.51 -14.43
C HIS A 52 -5.06 6.52 -14.95
N GLY A 53 -5.26 5.91 -16.11
CA GLY A 53 -4.34 4.90 -16.66
C GLY A 53 -4.28 3.61 -15.83
N ILE A 54 -5.24 3.39 -14.93
CA ILE A 54 -5.27 2.26 -13.99
C ILE A 54 -6.32 1.24 -14.44
N THR A 55 -5.91 -0.02 -14.48
CA THR A 55 -6.79 -1.17 -14.69
C THR A 55 -7.02 -1.91 -13.40
N LEU A 56 -8.27 -2.02 -12.96
CA LEU A 56 -8.66 -2.97 -11.93
C LEU A 56 -9.00 -4.31 -12.57
N THR A 57 -8.38 -5.38 -12.08
CA THR A 57 -8.70 -6.74 -12.47
C THR A 57 -9.31 -7.43 -11.28
N PHE A 58 -10.58 -7.81 -11.38
CA PHE A 58 -11.27 -8.60 -10.36
C PHE A 58 -11.04 -10.09 -10.66
N LEU A 59 -10.30 -10.75 -9.80
CA LEU A 59 -9.95 -12.15 -9.98
C LEU A 59 -11.14 -13.03 -9.59
N SER A 60 -11.46 -14.02 -10.43
CA SER A 60 -12.33 -15.13 -10.01
C SER A 60 -11.65 -15.94 -8.90
N ALA A 61 -12.41 -16.71 -8.14
CA ALA A 61 -11.87 -17.58 -7.09
C ALA A 61 -10.73 -18.48 -7.61
N ASN A 62 -10.90 -19.05 -8.79
CA ASN A 62 -9.89 -19.90 -9.42
C ASN A 62 -8.64 -19.14 -9.89
N GLU A 63 -8.79 -17.91 -10.37
CA GLU A 63 -7.65 -17.07 -10.78
C GLU A 63 -6.87 -16.62 -9.56
N ALA A 64 -7.54 -16.16 -8.51
CA ALA A 64 -6.94 -15.77 -7.25
C ALA A 64 -6.17 -16.95 -6.61
N ALA A 65 -6.76 -18.14 -6.57
CA ALA A 65 -6.11 -19.35 -6.08
C ALA A 65 -4.84 -19.70 -6.87
N ARG A 66 -4.88 -19.65 -8.20
CA ARG A 66 -3.69 -19.89 -9.04
C ARG A 66 -2.60 -18.83 -8.83
N GLN A 67 -2.99 -17.57 -8.75
CA GLN A 67 -2.05 -16.48 -8.51
C GLN A 67 -1.42 -16.59 -7.12
N MET A 68 -2.21 -16.93 -6.11
CA MET A 68 -1.74 -17.21 -4.75
C MET A 68 -0.69 -18.34 -4.75
N GLN A 69 -1.00 -19.46 -5.35
CA GLN A 69 -0.08 -20.61 -5.43
C GLN A 69 1.25 -20.26 -6.12
N SER A 70 1.23 -19.37 -7.11
CA SER A 70 2.46 -18.98 -7.83
C SER A 70 3.29 -17.95 -7.06
N GLN A 71 2.64 -16.99 -6.40
CA GLN A 71 3.31 -15.87 -5.73
C GLN A 71 3.62 -16.15 -4.25
N ALA A 72 2.86 -17.02 -3.61
CA ALA A 72 3.06 -17.33 -2.20
C ALA A 72 4.14 -18.37 -1.90
N ARG A 73 4.77 -18.99 -2.91
CA ARG A 73 5.74 -20.07 -2.68
C ARG A 73 6.89 -19.67 -1.75
N GLU A 74 7.48 -18.51 -1.97
CA GLU A 74 8.55 -18.00 -1.11
C GLU A 74 8.06 -17.70 0.29
N TYR A 75 6.89 -17.10 0.41
CA TYR A 75 6.24 -16.84 1.68
C TYR A 75 5.93 -18.14 2.45
N ILE A 76 5.35 -19.14 1.77
CA ILE A 76 5.02 -20.42 2.39
C ILE A 76 6.28 -21.20 2.77
N ALA A 77 7.34 -21.10 1.98
CA ALA A 77 8.63 -21.74 2.31
C ALA A 77 9.24 -21.21 3.62
N LEU A 78 8.85 -20.03 4.06
CA LEU A 78 9.26 -19.46 5.35
C LEU A 78 8.42 -19.95 6.53
N MET A 79 7.31 -20.67 6.29
CA MET A 79 6.39 -21.14 7.33
C MET A 79 7.01 -22.30 8.11
N ASN A 80 7.27 -22.06 9.37
CA ASN A 80 7.65 -23.06 10.37
C ASN A 80 6.41 -23.56 11.16
N GLN A 81 6.57 -24.48 12.08
CA GLN A 81 5.46 -25.08 12.83
C GLN A 81 4.57 -24.07 13.57
N PRO A 82 5.08 -23.06 14.30
CA PRO A 82 4.21 -22.05 14.90
C PRO A 82 3.35 -21.31 13.89
N ASN A 83 3.93 -20.94 12.73
CA ASN A 83 3.20 -20.25 11.67
C ASN A 83 2.10 -21.12 11.03
N LEU A 84 2.36 -22.41 10.84
CA LEU A 84 1.38 -23.38 10.33
C LEU A 84 0.27 -23.63 11.36
N ALA A 85 0.63 -23.85 12.61
CA ALA A 85 -0.33 -24.08 13.70
C ALA A 85 -1.29 -22.89 13.87
N ALA A 86 -0.77 -21.65 13.81
CA ALA A 86 -1.59 -20.43 13.88
C ALA A 86 -2.62 -20.31 12.75
N ARG A 87 -2.41 -21.01 11.63
CA ARG A 87 -3.30 -21.06 10.47
C ARG A 87 -4.16 -22.35 10.44
N GLY A 88 -4.08 -23.15 11.50
CA GLY A 88 -4.89 -24.37 11.66
C GLY A 88 -4.44 -25.53 10.78
N VAL A 89 -3.18 -25.53 10.29
CA VAL A 89 -2.62 -26.58 9.42
C VAL A 89 -1.32 -27.14 10.03
N GLN A 90 -0.89 -28.31 9.54
CA GLN A 90 0.32 -29.00 10.03
C GLN A 90 1.48 -28.91 9.05
N THR A 91 1.19 -28.73 7.78
CA THR A 91 2.19 -28.73 6.71
C THR A 91 2.01 -27.56 5.74
N GLN A 92 3.08 -27.20 5.06
CA GLN A 92 3.05 -26.19 3.99
C GLN A 92 2.14 -26.62 2.82
N SER A 93 2.01 -27.92 2.57
CA SER A 93 1.11 -28.46 1.56
C SER A 93 -0.37 -28.24 1.93
N GLU A 94 -0.74 -28.49 3.19
CA GLU A 94 -2.08 -28.20 3.70
C GLU A 94 -2.38 -26.70 3.66
N LEU A 95 -1.38 -25.84 3.92
CA LEU A 95 -1.57 -24.39 3.81
C LEU A 95 -1.84 -23.97 2.36
N LEU A 96 -1.10 -24.52 1.40
CA LEU A 96 -1.35 -24.30 -0.03
C LEU A 96 -2.74 -24.73 -0.45
N GLU A 97 -3.20 -25.88 0.04
CA GLU A 97 -4.55 -26.39 -0.22
C GLU A 97 -5.61 -25.46 0.40
N ALA A 98 -5.43 -25.04 1.66
CA ALA A 98 -6.31 -24.08 2.31
C ALA A 98 -6.40 -22.77 1.53
N TYR A 99 -5.29 -22.26 1.04
CA TYR A 99 -5.27 -21.05 0.20
C TYR A 99 -5.98 -21.24 -1.13
N SER A 100 -5.92 -22.44 -1.74
CA SER A 100 -6.61 -22.70 -3.00
C SER A 100 -8.14 -22.62 -2.86
N GLN A 101 -8.66 -22.83 -1.66
CA GLN A 101 -10.09 -22.86 -1.36
C GLN A 101 -10.59 -21.58 -0.66
N ALA A 102 -9.71 -20.62 -0.41
CA ALA A 102 -10.00 -19.45 0.43
C ALA A 102 -10.62 -18.27 -0.33
N PHE A 103 -10.80 -18.37 -1.64
CA PHE A 103 -11.26 -17.25 -2.45
C PHE A 103 -12.71 -17.39 -2.90
N GLN A 104 -13.32 -16.24 -3.19
CA GLN A 104 -14.69 -16.10 -3.68
C GLN A 104 -14.70 -15.38 -5.01
N ASP A 105 -15.69 -15.68 -5.86
CA ASP A 105 -15.97 -14.84 -7.02
C ASP A 105 -16.52 -13.48 -6.56
N ILE A 106 -16.17 -12.44 -7.28
CA ILE A 106 -16.65 -11.07 -7.01
C ILE A 106 -17.80 -10.79 -7.97
N PRO A 107 -19.05 -10.66 -7.49
CA PRO A 107 -20.20 -10.38 -8.34
C PRO A 107 -20.05 -9.03 -9.07
N LEU A 108 -20.61 -8.94 -10.28
CA LEU A 108 -20.51 -7.72 -11.10
C LEU A 108 -20.98 -6.43 -10.39
N PRO A 109 -22.06 -6.44 -9.58
CA PRO A 109 -22.44 -5.27 -8.81
C PRO A 109 -21.36 -4.80 -7.83
N GLU A 110 -20.67 -5.73 -7.14
CA GLU A 110 -19.55 -5.39 -6.25
C GLU A 110 -18.36 -4.85 -7.05
N GLN A 111 -18.01 -5.47 -8.21
CA GLN A 111 -16.96 -4.96 -9.08
C GLN A 111 -17.21 -3.52 -9.50
N ASN A 112 -18.44 -3.20 -9.92
CA ASN A 112 -18.84 -1.85 -10.30
C ASN A 112 -18.74 -0.88 -9.10
N GLN A 113 -19.22 -1.28 -7.94
CA GLN A 113 -19.14 -0.48 -6.70
C GLN A 113 -17.68 -0.14 -6.36
N ILE A 114 -16.80 -1.14 -6.38
CA ILE A 114 -15.37 -0.92 -6.07
C ILE A 114 -14.70 -0.07 -7.14
N THR A 115 -15.04 -0.26 -8.42
CA THR A 115 -14.49 0.57 -9.50
C THR A 115 -14.88 2.04 -9.34
N VAL A 116 -16.14 2.32 -9.00
CA VAL A 116 -16.61 3.69 -8.72
C VAL A 116 -15.89 4.26 -7.50
N PHE A 117 -15.75 3.47 -6.42
CA PHE A 117 -15.03 3.88 -5.23
C PHE A 117 -13.58 4.27 -5.53
N VAL A 118 -12.84 3.46 -6.30
CA VAL A 118 -11.44 3.74 -6.67
C VAL A 118 -11.36 4.96 -7.59
N LEU A 119 -12.26 5.08 -8.57
CA LEU A 119 -12.34 6.24 -9.47
C LEU A 119 -12.52 7.54 -8.69
N GLU A 120 -13.47 7.57 -7.75
CA GLU A 120 -13.72 8.76 -6.91
C GLU A 120 -12.54 9.07 -5.99
N LEU A 121 -11.93 8.05 -5.38
CA LEU A 121 -10.76 8.21 -4.52
C LEU A 121 -9.59 8.84 -5.28
N LEU A 122 -9.24 8.29 -6.45
CA LEU A 122 -8.14 8.79 -7.26
C LEU A 122 -8.43 10.20 -7.80
N SER A 123 -9.67 10.49 -8.19
CA SER A 123 -10.08 11.84 -8.62
C SER A 123 -9.94 12.86 -7.48
N LYS A 124 -10.30 12.49 -6.25
CA LYS A 124 -10.11 13.34 -5.07
C LYS A 124 -8.62 13.58 -4.77
N ILE A 125 -7.79 12.54 -4.85
CA ILE A 125 -6.34 12.66 -4.66
C ILE A 125 -5.74 13.54 -5.75
N GLN A 126 -6.11 13.33 -7.01
CA GLN A 126 -5.65 14.13 -8.15
C GLN A 126 -5.98 15.62 -7.98
N TYR A 127 -7.19 15.93 -7.54
CA TYR A 127 -7.63 17.30 -7.31
C TYR A 127 -6.92 17.95 -6.11
N LYS A 128 -6.79 17.24 -5.00
CA LYS A 128 -6.24 17.78 -3.76
C LYS A 128 -4.73 17.79 -3.73
N TYR A 129 -4.09 16.77 -4.31
CA TYR A 129 -2.64 16.62 -4.28
C TYR A 129 -2.08 15.99 -5.56
N PRO A 130 -1.98 16.78 -6.64
CA PRO A 130 -1.59 16.30 -7.97
C PRO A 130 -0.23 15.58 -8.01
N SER A 131 0.75 16.02 -7.21
CA SER A 131 2.08 15.39 -7.16
C SER A 131 2.02 13.97 -6.61
N TYR A 132 1.30 13.78 -5.49
CA TYR A 132 1.11 12.45 -4.91
C TYR A 132 0.29 11.55 -5.84
N TYR A 133 -0.72 12.09 -6.51
CA TYR A 133 -1.46 11.37 -7.53
C TYR A 133 -0.53 10.86 -8.66
N ARG A 134 0.35 11.72 -9.19
CA ARG A 134 1.33 11.30 -10.22
C ARG A 134 2.28 10.24 -9.71
N TYR A 135 2.71 10.32 -8.47
CA TYR A 135 3.51 9.30 -7.81
C TYR A 135 2.78 7.96 -7.77
N LEU A 136 1.56 7.93 -7.26
CA LEU A 136 0.74 6.71 -7.20
C LEU A 136 0.57 6.07 -8.59
N THR A 137 0.13 6.84 -9.56
CA THR A 137 -0.23 6.32 -10.89
C THR A 137 0.96 5.96 -11.76
N LYS A 138 2.13 6.51 -11.48
CA LYS A 138 3.37 6.15 -12.20
C LYS A 138 3.76 4.69 -11.98
N TRP A 139 3.61 4.20 -10.76
CA TRP A 139 4.07 2.88 -10.38
C TRP A 139 2.96 1.82 -10.40
N ILE A 140 1.69 2.24 -10.34
CA ILE A 140 0.55 1.34 -10.28
C ILE A 140 -0.34 1.54 -11.51
N SER A 141 -0.07 0.80 -12.57
CA SER A 141 -0.92 0.77 -13.77
C SER A 141 -1.97 -0.35 -13.71
N LYS A 142 -1.75 -1.38 -12.88
CA LYS A 142 -2.65 -2.52 -12.74
C LYS A 142 -2.73 -2.98 -11.29
N ILE A 143 -3.95 -3.14 -10.81
CA ILE A 143 -4.27 -3.69 -9.48
C ILE A 143 -5.13 -4.93 -9.69
N SER A 144 -4.69 -6.06 -9.15
CA SER A 144 -5.49 -7.29 -9.12
C SER A 144 -6.15 -7.41 -7.75
N LEU A 145 -7.48 -7.44 -7.71
CA LEU A 145 -8.28 -7.59 -6.48
C LEU A 145 -8.81 -9.01 -6.37
N ALA A 146 -8.59 -9.62 -5.22
CA ALA A 146 -9.13 -10.93 -4.86
C ALA A 146 -10.01 -10.78 -3.61
N LYS A 147 -11.12 -11.50 -3.58
CA LYS A 147 -12.02 -11.58 -2.42
C LYS A 147 -11.78 -12.88 -1.68
N SER A 148 -11.47 -12.80 -0.40
CA SER A 148 -11.23 -13.97 0.44
C SER A 148 -12.36 -14.23 1.43
N TYR A 149 -12.43 -15.49 1.92
CA TYR A 149 -13.13 -15.82 3.16
C TYR A 149 -12.32 -15.33 4.36
N ASP A 150 -13.00 -15.07 5.49
CA ASP A 150 -12.37 -14.58 6.72
C ASP A 150 -11.37 -15.58 7.35
N SER A 151 -11.35 -16.83 6.88
CA SER A 151 -10.39 -17.83 7.30
C SER A 151 -8.97 -17.62 6.77
N LEU A 152 -8.82 -16.90 5.65
CA LEU A 152 -7.50 -16.64 5.07
C LEU A 152 -6.81 -15.52 5.84
N GLU A 153 -5.59 -15.80 6.31
CA GLU A 153 -4.77 -14.85 7.12
C GLU A 153 -5.56 -14.17 8.25
N GLY A 154 -6.56 -14.90 8.83
CA GLY A 154 -7.42 -14.37 9.89
C GLY A 154 -8.37 -13.25 9.43
N GLY A 155 -8.71 -13.19 8.15
CA GLY A 155 -9.57 -12.15 7.58
C GLY A 155 -8.86 -10.80 7.40
N MET A 156 -7.55 -10.73 7.63
CA MET A 156 -6.81 -9.49 7.43
C MET A 156 -6.56 -9.23 5.94
N PRO A 157 -6.84 -8.00 5.46
CA PRO A 157 -6.34 -7.57 4.16
C PRO A 157 -4.84 -7.77 4.06
N HIS A 158 -4.37 -8.13 2.89
CA HIS A 158 -2.94 -8.33 2.65
C HIS A 158 -2.61 -8.31 1.14
N THR A 159 -1.33 -8.27 0.82
CA THR A 159 -0.87 -8.29 -0.57
C THR A 159 0.12 -9.41 -0.84
N LEU A 160 0.06 -9.94 -2.07
CA LEU A 160 1.08 -10.83 -2.63
C LEU A 160 1.44 -10.36 -4.04
N GLY A 161 2.67 -9.92 -4.22
CA GLY A 161 3.06 -9.26 -5.47
C GLY A 161 2.20 -8.01 -5.74
N ASN A 162 1.43 -8.01 -6.82
CA ASN A 162 0.44 -6.97 -7.15
C ASN A 162 -1.01 -7.39 -6.89
N MET A 163 -1.23 -8.54 -6.29
CA MET A 163 -2.55 -9.00 -5.88
C MET A 163 -2.87 -8.44 -4.49
N VAL A 164 -3.96 -7.72 -4.40
CA VAL A 164 -4.54 -7.19 -3.16
C VAL A 164 -5.70 -8.10 -2.76
N VAL A 165 -5.61 -8.69 -1.59
CA VAL A 165 -6.60 -9.61 -1.03
C VAL A 165 -7.41 -8.86 0.02
N MET A 166 -8.72 -8.82 -0.15
CA MET A 166 -9.65 -8.17 0.78
C MET A 166 -10.73 -9.15 1.22
N ASP A 167 -11.19 -8.98 2.47
CA ASP A 167 -12.30 -9.76 3.00
C ASP A 167 -13.67 -9.31 2.45
N SER A 168 -14.70 -10.12 2.70
CA SER A 168 -16.07 -9.80 2.27
C SER A 168 -16.63 -8.54 2.91
N GLY A 169 -16.19 -8.19 4.12
CA GLY A 169 -16.62 -6.98 4.83
C GLY A 169 -16.12 -5.72 4.14
N TRP A 170 -14.89 -5.73 3.63
CA TRP A 170 -14.35 -4.62 2.86
C TRP A 170 -15.09 -4.44 1.53
N PHE A 171 -15.41 -5.52 0.81
CA PHE A 171 -16.20 -5.43 -0.43
C PHE A 171 -17.60 -4.84 -0.20
N ALA A 172 -18.21 -5.16 0.95
CA ALA A 172 -19.52 -4.60 1.32
C ALA A 172 -19.42 -3.10 1.70
N ASN A 173 -18.33 -2.68 2.31
CA ASN A 173 -18.10 -1.30 2.78
C ASN A 173 -16.63 -0.89 2.58
N PRO A 174 -16.24 -0.49 1.36
CA PRO A 174 -14.84 -0.19 1.04
C PRO A 174 -14.34 1.04 1.80
N ARG A 175 -13.16 0.91 2.41
CA ARG A 175 -12.48 1.96 3.16
C ARG A 175 -11.23 2.40 2.42
N ALA A 176 -11.09 3.71 2.22
CA ALA A 176 -9.95 4.31 1.53
C ALA A 176 -8.64 4.03 2.28
N SER A 177 -8.63 4.13 3.60
CA SER A 177 -7.45 3.84 4.43
C SER A 177 -6.93 2.42 4.19
N THR A 178 -7.79 1.41 4.29
CA THR A 178 -7.41 0.01 4.04
C THR A 178 -6.90 -0.19 2.61
N PHE A 179 -7.59 0.37 1.61
CA PHE A 179 -7.14 0.27 0.22
C PHE A 179 -5.76 0.88 0.00
N LEU A 180 -5.52 2.07 0.54
CA LEU A 180 -4.24 2.76 0.38
C LEU A 180 -3.11 2.11 1.16
N HIS A 181 -3.42 1.48 2.30
CA HIS A 181 -2.49 0.62 3.03
C HIS A 181 -1.96 -0.50 2.12
N GLU A 182 -2.85 -1.28 1.55
CA GLU A 182 -2.49 -2.39 0.67
C GLU A 182 -1.77 -1.91 -0.61
N ILE A 183 -2.23 -0.81 -1.19
CA ILE A 183 -1.55 -0.22 -2.35
C ILE A 183 -0.12 0.23 -1.99
N THR A 184 0.12 0.67 -0.77
CA THR A 184 1.48 1.01 -0.32
C THR A 184 2.38 -0.24 -0.29
N HIS A 185 1.89 -1.39 0.11
CA HIS A 185 2.66 -2.64 0.04
C HIS A 185 2.98 -3.06 -1.41
N VAL A 186 2.07 -2.80 -2.35
CA VAL A 186 2.38 -2.96 -3.79
C VAL A 186 3.50 -2.02 -4.23
N HIS A 187 3.46 -0.75 -3.81
CA HIS A 187 4.52 0.23 -4.08
C HIS A 187 5.86 -0.19 -3.49
N GLN A 188 5.91 -0.62 -2.25
CA GLN A 188 7.13 -1.07 -1.57
C GLN A 188 7.86 -2.16 -2.35
N ARG A 189 7.11 -3.03 -3.05
CA ARG A 189 7.71 -4.07 -3.90
C ARG A 189 8.20 -3.55 -5.25
N GLN A 190 7.58 -2.51 -5.77
CA GLN A 190 7.95 -1.95 -7.08
C GLN A 190 9.11 -0.96 -7.01
N VAL A 191 9.19 -0.20 -5.92
CA VAL A 191 10.22 0.81 -5.69
C VAL A 191 10.87 0.66 -4.31
N PRO A 192 11.44 -0.51 -4.00
CA PRO A 192 11.96 -0.83 -2.67
C PRO A 192 13.01 0.18 -2.19
N PHE A 193 13.83 0.72 -3.09
CA PHE A 193 14.89 1.67 -2.76
C PHE A 193 14.36 3.00 -2.17
N GLU A 194 13.18 3.47 -2.57
CA GLU A 194 12.56 4.67 -2.01
C GLU A 194 12.14 4.42 -0.55
N PHE A 195 11.62 3.25 -0.27
CA PHE A 195 11.22 2.88 1.09
C PHE A 195 12.41 2.54 1.98
N GLU A 196 13.44 1.87 1.45
CA GLU A 196 14.69 1.60 2.19
C GLU A 196 15.38 2.90 2.61
N ASP A 197 15.36 3.94 1.76
CA ASP A 197 15.85 5.28 2.05
C ASP A 197 15.07 5.92 3.21
N LEU A 198 13.73 5.83 3.17
CA LEU A 198 12.85 6.27 4.25
C LEU A 198 13.15 5.52 5.56
N TYR A 199 13.29 4.18 5.50
CA TYR A 199 13.59 3.37 6.68
C TYR A 199 14.93 3.73 7.29
N THR A 200 15.93 4.02 6.46
CA THR A 200 17.23 4.52 6.91
C THR A 200 17.10 5.86 7.64
N GLN A 201 16.25 6.78 7.17
CA GLN A 201 15.99 8.05 7.85
C GLN A 201 15.26 7.86 9.18
N TRP A 202 14.45 6.81 9.32
CA TRP A 202 13.85 6.41 10.59
C TRP A 202 14.84 5.73 11.55
N GLY A 203 16.08 5.49 11.11
CA GLY A 203 17.11 4.81 11.87
C GLY A 203 17.08 3.29 11.75
N TYR A 204 16.31 2.74 10.82
CA TYR A 204 16.39 1.31 10.53
C TYR A 204 17.67 0.97 9.76
N LEU A 205 18.19 -0.23 10.04
CA LEU A 205 19.35 -0.83 9.37
C LEU A 205 18.92 -2.20 8.83
N SER A 206 19.10 -2.41 7.54
CA SER A 206 18.97 -3.74 6.95
C SER A 206 20.10 -4.63 7.48
N THR A 207 19.74 -5.71 8.13
CA THR A 207 20.67 -6.61 8.80
C THR A 207 20.11 -8.03 8.77
N PRO A 208 20.73 -8.97 8.03
CA PRO A 208 20.29 -10.36 8.03
C PRO A 208 20.24 -10.92 9.45
N MET A 209 19.04 -11.25 9.93
CA MET A 209 18.84 -11.72 11.31
C MET A 209 19.09 -13.21 11.49
N ARG A 210 18.94 -14.00 10.42
CA ARG A 210 19.28 -15.43 10.44
C ARG A 210 20.78 -15.62 10.59
N GLY A 211 21.17 -16.48 11.52
CA GLY A 211 22.58 -16.72 11.87
C GLY A 211 23.16 -15.75 12.89
N ILE A 212 22.42 -14.74 13.33
CA ILE A 212 22.83 -13.91 14.45
C ILE A 212 22.77 -14.74 15.74
N ARG A 213 23.89 -14.84 16.43
CA ARG A 213 24.03 -15.60 17.68
C ARG A 213 22.94 -15.20 18.68
N GLY A 214 22.14 -16.18 19.09
CA GLY A 214 21.08 -16.03 20.09
C GLY A 214 19.69 -15.71 19.55
N MET A 215 19.55 -15.35 18.27
CA MET A 215 18.26 -14.97 17.68
C MET A 215 17.39 -16.15 17.23
N ASP A 216 17.96 -17.33 17.00
CA ASP A 216 17.24 -18.46 16.40
C ASP A 216 15.94 -18.79 17.12
N ALA A 217 15.94 -18.85 18.46
CA ALA A 217 14.75 -19.16 19.26
C ALA A 217 13.66 -18.05 19.19
N VAL A 218 14.06 -16.81 18.97
CA VAL A 218 13.12 -15.69 18.78
C VAL A 218 12.52 -15.73 17.37
N LEU A 219 13.37 -15.98 16.39
CA LEU A 219 12.95 -16.07 14.98
C LEU A 219 12.08 -17.29 14.70
N GLU A 220 12.25 -18.38 15.49
CA GLU A 220 11.36 -19.55 15.41
C GLU A 220 9.93 -19.21 15.77
N LEU A 221 9.71 -18.25 16.65
CA LEU A 221 8.38 -17.77 17.04
C LEU A 221 7.91 -16.55 16.23
N ASN A 222 8.71 -16.05 15.30
CA ASN A 222 8.34 -14.87 14.50
C ASN A 222 7.11 -15.16 13.64
N ARG A 223 6.10 -14.28 13.73
CA ARG A 223 4.93 -14.35 12.85
C ARG A 223 5.31 -13.85 11.46
N ASN A 224 5.23 -14.72 10.48
CA ASN A 224 5.39 -14.34 9.09
C ASN A 224 4.10 -13.68 8.57
N ASN A 225 4.27 -12.63 7.77
CA ASN A 225 3.18 -11.84 7.18
C ASN A 225 3.40 -11.78 5.66
N PRO A 226 2.32 -11.92 4.84
CA PRO A 226 2.41 -11.93 3.38
C PRO A 226 2.83 -10.60 2.77
N ASP A 227 2.74 -9.48 3.51
CA ASP A 227 3.02 -8.13 3.02
C ASP A 227 4.51 -7.83 2.78
N GLY A 228 5.30 -8.90 2.60
CA GLY A 228 6.71 -8.80 2.22
C GLY A 228 7.64 -8.45 3.38
N MET A 229 7.25 -8.80 4.58
CA MET A 229 8.04 -8.50 5.77
C MET A 229 9.15 -9.52 5.98
N SER A 230 10.39 -9.05 5.88
CA SER A 230 11.59 -9.78 6.30
C SER A 230 11.92 -9.41 7.75
N PRO A 231 12.36 -10.35 8.60
CA PRO A 231 12.82 -10.01 9.95
C PRO A 231 14.12 -9.21 9.97
N ASP A 232 14.67 -8.83 8.81
CA ASP A 232 16.04 -8.35 8.63
C ASP A 232 16.20 -6.84 8.86
N TRP A 233 15.50 -6.29 9.86
CA TRP A 233 15.58 -4.88 10.21
C TRP A 233 15.89 -4.67 11.68
N LEU A 234 16.90 -3.82 11.97
CA LEU A 234 17.21 -3.31 13.29
C LEU A 234 16.87 -1.82 13.37
N TRP A 235 16.15 -1.41 14.37
CA TRP A 235 15.94 -0.01 14.68
C TRP A 235 17.01 0.53 15.62
N ARG A 236 17.60 1.68 15.29
CA ARG A 236 18.63 2.36 16.08
C ARG A 236 18.03 3.51 16.88
N ASP A 237 18.19 3.48 18.20
CA ASP A 237 17.78 4.51 19.12
C ASP A 237 18.93 4.92 20.04
N GLY A 238 19.43 6.14 19.89
CA GLY A 238 20.47 6.69 20.78
C GLY A 238 21.71 5.81 20.96
N GLY A 239 22.13 5.09 19.90
CA GLY A 239 23.27 4.17 19.94
C GLY A 239 22.91 2.76 20.39
N LYS A 240 21.67 2.48 20.76
CA LYS A 240 21.14 1.14 21.01
C LYS A 240 20.52 0.60 19.73
N TYR A 241 20.51 -0.73 19.60
CA TYR A 241 19.93 -1.42 18.47
C TYR A 241 18.85 -2.38 18.94
N TRP A 242 17.71 -2.37 18.26
CA TRP A 242 16.56 -3.16 18.63
C TRP A 242 16.05 -3.93 17.42
N TRP A 243 15.93 -5.24 17.55
CA TRP A 243 15.06 -5.99 16.66
C TRP A 243 13.64 -5.91 17.21
N ILE A 244 12.68 -5.55 16.34
CA ILE A 244 11.28 -5.40 16.72
C ILE A 244 10.47 -6.35 15.87
N GLY A 245 9.61 -7.15 16.52
CA GLY A 245 8.84 -8.16 15.81
C GLY A 245 7.57 -8.58 16.54
N ALA A 246 6.69 -9.20 15.78
CA ALA A 246 5.53 -9.92 16.28
C ALA A 246 5.91 -11.40 16.45
N VAL A 247 5.86 -11.90 17.67
CA VAL A 247 6.19 -13.28 17.97
C VAL A 247 5.01 -14.02 18.58
N PHE A 248 4.81 -15.28 18.22
CA PHE A 248 3.82 -16.12 18.86
C PHE A 248 4.15 -16.34 20.32
N SER A 249 3.13 -16.39 21.17
CA SER A 249 3.25 -16.60 22.60
C SER A 249 3.69 -18.03 22.96
N SER A 250 3.55 -18.98 22.03
CA SER A 250 3.95 -20.38 22.18
C SER A 250 4.37 -21.00 20.85
N ALA A 251 4.96 -22.19 20.89
CA ALA A 251 5.28 -22.98 19.70
C ALA A 251 4.05 -23.57 19.00
N THR A 252 2.89 -23.57 19.66
CA THR A 252 1.63 -24.10 19.15
C THR A 252 0.51 -23.06 19.36
N PRO A 253 0.58 -21.90 18.66
CA PRO A 253 -0.46 -20.89 18.77
C PRO A 253 -1.79 -21.40 18.19
N SER A 254 -2.91 -20.93 18.74
CA SER A 254 -4.25 -21.29 18.28
C SER A 254 -4.75 -20.40 17.14
N SER A 255 -4.13 -19.24 16.96
CA SER A 255 -4.53 -18.27 15.94
C SER A 255 -3.37 -17.32 15.60
N LEU A 256 -3.53 -16.57 14.51
CA LEU A 256 -2.62 -15.47 14.14
C LEU A 256 -2.63 -14.31 15.14
N GLY A 257 -3.66 -14.22 15.98
CA GLY A 257 -3.78 -13.23 17.05
C GLY A 257 -3.00 -13.58 18.33
N ASP A 258 -2.51 -14.81 18.46
CA ASP A 258 -1.76 -15.26 19.66
C ASP A 258 -0.32 -14.73 19.67
N ILE A 259 -0.16 -13.45 19.43
CA ILE A 259 1.14 -12.78 19.32
C ILE A 259 1.40 -11.81 20.45
N SER A 260 2.69 -11.58 20.69
CA SER A 260 3.20 -10.45 21.44
C SER A 260 4.11 -9.61 20.55
N LEU A 261 3.96 -8.29 20.64
CA LEU A 261 4.92 -7.37 20.04
C LEU A 261 6.09 -7.18 21.01
N ILE A 262 7.30 -7.48 20.56
CA ILE A 262 8.50 -7.42 21.38
C ILE A 262 9.60 -6.60 20.75
N ALA A 263 10.47 -6.07 21.58
CA ALA A 263 11.74 -5.50 21.22
C ALA A 263 12.89 -6.31 21.85
N VAL A 264 13.82 -6.74 21.03
CA VAL A 264 15.03 -7.49 21.44
C VAL A 264 16.21 -6.56 21.33
N LYS A 265 16.87 -6.29 22.45
CA LYS A 265 18.08 -5.46 22.46
C LYS A 265 19.24 -6.22 21.84
N MET A 266 19.85 -5.66 20.82
CA MET A 266 21.02 -6.22 20.16
C MET A 266 22.29 -5.56 20.68
N GLU A 267 23.31 -6.36 20.91
CA GLU A 267 24.66 -5.91 21.28
C GLU A 267 25.61 -6.11 20.11
N LYS A 268 26.78 -5.44 20.15
CA LYS A 268 27.87 -5.66 19.18
C LYS A 268 29.09 -6.26 19.89
N ASP A 269 29.70 -7.23 19.23
CA ASP A 269 31.00 -7.76 19.66
C ASP A 269 32.15 -6.80 19.29
N ALA A 270 33.37 -7.17 19.66
CA ALA A 270 34.56 -6.36 19.35
C ALA A 270 34.86 -6.22 17.85
N GLN A 271 34.28 -7.07 17.01
CA GLN A 271 34.35 -7.05 15.54
C GLN A 271 33.21 -6.27 14.91
N GLY A 272 32.23 -5.81 15.72
CA GLY A 272 31.08 -5.07 15.26
C GLY A 272 29.87 -5.94 14.83
N ASN A 273 29.95 -7.27 14.98
CA ASN A 273 28.85 -8.17 14.65
C ASN A 273 27.75 -8.10 15.70
N PHE A 274 26.51 -8.12 15.25
CA PHE A 274 25.37 -8.15 16.16
C PHE A 274 25.20 -9.52 16.81
N TYR A 275 24.74 -9.53 18.06
CA TYR A 275 24.33 -10.73 18.78
C TYR A 275 23.26 -10.41 19.84
N TYR A 276 22.53 -11.42 20.27
CA TYR A 276 21.53 -11.34 21.34
C TYR A 276 21.98 -12.14 22.56
N LEU A 277 21.93 -11.51 23.74
CA LEU A 277 22.36 -12.11 25.01
C LEU A 277 21.35 -13.08 25.63
N LYS A 278 20.23 -13.40 24.93
CA LYS A 278 19.12 -14.23 25.44
C LYS A 278 18.50 -13.69 26.73
N GLN A 279 18.49 -12.37 26.89
CA GLN A 279 17.74 -11.70 27.94
C GLN A 279 16.23 -11.79 27.62
N GLN A 280 15.39 -11.54 28.62
CA GLN A 280 13.96 -11.49 28.35
C GLN A 280 13.64 -10.34 27.36
N PRO A 281 12.94 -10.61 26.24
CA PRO A 281 12.53 -9.54 25.34
C PRO A 281 11.69 -8.49 26.06
N THR A 282 11.85 -7.25 25.65
CA THR A 282 11.07 -6.13 26.19
C THR A 282 9.71 -6.08 25.49
N PRO A 283 8.57 -6.08 26.19
CA PRO A 283 7.28 -5.80 25.53
C PRO A 283 7.34 -4.46 24.78
N LEU A 284 6.92 -4.42 23.52
CA LEU A 284 7.05 -3.22 22.68
C LEU A 284 6.31 -2.01 23.29
N ASN A 285 5.17 -2.26 23.95
CA ASN A 285 4.40 -1.22 24.62
C ASN A 285 5.09 -0.55 25.80
N THR A 286 6.27 -1.04 26.22
CA THR A 286 7.11 -0.44 27.26
C THR A 286 8.35 0.26 26.69
N LEU A 287 8.62 0.14 25.40
CA LEU A 287 9.73 0.83 24.72
C LEU A 287 9.27 2.25 24.34
N SER A 288 9.29 3.16 25.31
CA SER A 288 8.74 4.51 25.19
C SER A 288 9.34 5.32 24.05
N SER A 289 10.62 5.17 23.74
CA SER A 289 11.25 5.86 22.62
C SER A 289 10.66 5.43 21.27
N PHE A 290 10.38 4.15 21.08
CA PHE A 290 9.73 3.64 19.87
C PHE A 290 8.30 4.14 19.74
N LEU A 291 7.53 4.05 20.84
CA LEU A 291 6.16 4.51 20.86
C LEU A 291 6.03 6.03 20.63
N GLN A 292 6.95 6.80 21.18
CA GLN A 292 7.00 8.24 20.96
C GLN A 292 7.37 8.57 19.50
N TYR A 293 8.20 7.74 18.86
CA TYR A 293 8.66 7.97 17.51
C TYR A 293 7.63 7.53 16.45
N PHE A 294 7.04 6.33 16.59
CA PHE A 294 6.17 5.74 15.57
C PHE A 294 4.69 5.66 15.95
N GLY A 295 4.34 5.99 17.19
CA GLY A 295 2.97 5.86 17.70
C GLY A 295 2.74 4.60 18.50
N GLY A 296 1.53 4.47 19.03
CA GLY A 296 1.16 3.40 19.95
C GLY A 296 1.29 2.00 19.37
N SER A 297 1.18 1.01 20.22
CA SER A 297 1.28 -0.43 19.91
C SER A 297 0.06 -0.92 19.10
N SER A 298 -0.11 -0.42 17.88
CA SER A 298 -0.98 -1.09 16.90
C SER A 298 -0.38 -2.45 16.57
N PRO A 299 -1.17 -3.50 16.34
CA PRO A 299 -0.67 -4.80 15.89
C PRO A 299 0.24 -4.75 14.66
N ASN A 300 0.19 -3.67 13.90
CA ASN A 300 0.95 -3.45 12.68
C ASN A 300 2.21 -2.58 12.86
N ASN A 301 2.36 -1.87 14.00
CA ASN A 301 3.49 -0.97 14.24
C ASN A 301 4.74 -1.71 14.74
N TYR A 302 5.21 -2.73 14.02
CA TYR A 302 6.42 -3.47 14.41
C TYR A 302 7.44 -3.63 13.29
N HIS A 303 7.04 -3.41 12.05
CA HIS A 303 7.91 -3.55 10.89
C HIS A 303 7.90 -2.26 10.06
N PRO A 304 9.04 -1.82 9.47
CA PRO A 304 9.08 -0.58 8.72
C PRO A 304 8.11 -0.54 7.53
N ASN A 305 7.82 -1.66 6.87
CA ASN A 305 6.81 -1.73 5.80
C ASN A 305 5.42 -1.37 6.33
N GLU A 306 5.00 -1.97 7.44
CA GLU A 306 3.71 -1.72 8.06
C GLU A 306 3.58 -0.27 8.57
N ILE A 307 4.65 0.22 9.19
CA ILE A 307 4.70 1.62 9.66
C ILE A 307 4.54 2.58 8.48
N ALA A 308 5.22 2.31 7.36
CA ALA A 308 5.12 3.14 6.16
C ALA A 308 3.72 3.07 5.53
N ALA A 309 3.10 1.89 5.46
CA ALA A 309 1.74 1.73 4.97
C ALA A 309 0.74 2.45 5.88
N LYS A 310 0.91 2.38 7.20
CA LYS A 310 0.10 3.13 8.17
C LYS A 310 0.27 4.65 8.03
N PHE A 311 1.48 5.12 7.82
CA PHE A 311 1.73 6.55 7.63
C PHE A 311 1.23 7.05 6.26
N ALA A 312 1.20 6.19 5.25
CA ALA A 312 0.53 6.50 3.99
C ALA A 312 -0.98 6.70 4.15
N GLU A 313 -1.64 5.85 4.96
CA GLU A 313 -3.05 6.05 5.32
C GLU A 313 -3.26 7.44 5.93
N TRP A 314 -2.51 7.79 6.98
CA TRP A 314 -2.64 9.08 7.66
C TRP A 314 -2.35 10.27 6.74
N TYR A 315 -1.34 10.13 5.89
CA TYR A 315 -0.97 11.17 4.94
C TYR A 315 -2.10 11.49 3.95
N ILE A 316 -2.75 10.46 3.45
CA ILE A 316 -3.90 10.64 2.56
C ILE A 316 -5.13 11.14 3.33
N GLU A 317 -5.37 10.66 4.53
CA GLU A 317 -6.45 11.18 5.38
C GLU A 317 -6.25 12.67 5.64
N ASP A 318 -5.02 13.12 5.97
CA ASP A 318 -4.67 14.55 6.09
C ASP A 318 -4.99 15.32 4.81
N VAL A 319 -4.52 14.82 3.65
CA VAL A 319 -4.73 15.47 2.33
C VAL A 319 -6.19 15.57 1.96
N LEU A 320 -6.97 14.54 2.25
CA LEU A 320 -8.40 14.51 1.94
C LEU A 320 -9.27 15.24 2.98
N GLY A 321 -8.67 15.66 4.11
CA GLY A 321 -9.38 16.28 5.22
C GLY A 321 -10.32 15.31 5.94
N MET A 322 -9.95 14.03 5.97
CA MET A 322 -10.68 12.98 6.67
C MET A 322 -10.27 12.99 8.15
N PRO A 323 -11.19 12.68 9.08
CA PRO A 323 -10.83 12.59 10.48
C PRO A 323 -9.92 11.38 10.73
N HIS A 324 -8.79 11.61 11.39
CA HIS A 324 -7.96 10.52 11.90
C HIS A 324 -8.67 9.81 13.05
N TYR A 325 -8.71 8.50 13.00
CA TYR A 325 -9.20 7.68 14.12
C TYR A 325 -8.22 7.66 15.32
N ASP A 326 -7.00 8.17 15.13
CA ASP A 326 -5.97 8.23 16.15
C ASP A 326 -5.34 9.63 16.20
N ASN A 327 -5.14 10.18 17.40
CA ASN A 327 -4.46 11.46 17.65
C ASN A 327 -2.95 11.44 17.33
N SER A 328 -2.52 10.51 16.53
CA SER A 328 -1.14 10.06 16.33
C SER A 328 -0.32 10.92 15.35
N GLY A 329 -0.91 11.89 14.66
CA GLY A 329 -0.21 12.79 13.73
C GLY A 329 0.91 13.66 14.33
N ARG A 330 1.26 13.44 15.63
CA ARG A 330 2.33 14.13 16.35
C ARG A 330 3.62 13.35 16.47
N HIS A 331 3.68 12.13 15.91
CA HIS A 331 4.87 11.29 16.04
C HIS A 331 6.00 11.75 15.13
N THR A 332 7.23 11.74 15.67
CA THR A 332 8.42 12.17 14.93
C THR A 332 8.61 11.38 13.63
N GLY A 333 8.38 10.07 13.65
CA GLY A 333 8.49 9.21 12.47
C GLY A 333 7.48 9.57 11.38
N TYR A 334 6.27 9.99 11.74
CA TYR A 334 5.29 10.48 10.78
C TYR A 334 5.69 11.83 10.17
N GLN A 335 6.29 12.73 10.95
CA GLN A 335 6.81 13.97 10.39
C GLN A 335 7.97 13.70 9.41
N VAL A 336 8.89 12.80 9.75
CA VAL A 336 9.97 12.36 8.83
C VAL A 336 9.38 11.75 7.55
N TYR A 337 8.30 10.94 7.66
CA TYR A 337 7.57 10.41 6.50
C TYR A 337 7.06 11.53 5.59
N LYS A 338 6.36 12.52 6.17
CA LYS A 338 5.84 13.66 5.41
C LYS A 338 6.95 14.45 4.71
N ASP A 339 8.00 14.80 5.42
CA ASP A 339 9.12 15.57 4.89
C ASP A 339 9.84 14.82 3.76
N TYR A 340 10.03 13.51 3.93
CA TYR A 340 10.62 12.63 2.91
C TYR A 340 9.77 12.62 1.64
N PHE A 341 8.47 12.35 1.76
CA PHE A 341 7.58 12.30 0.60
C PHE A 341 7.39 13.67 -0.04
N HIS A 342 7.32 14.76 0.73
CA HIS A 342 7.29 16.11 0.15
C HIS A 342 8.52 16.36 -0.72
N LYS A 343 9.71 16.07 -0.23
CA LYS A 343 10.95 16.22 -0.98
C LYS A 343 10.99 15.33 -2.23
N LEU A 344 10.57 14.08 -2.11
CA LEU A 344 10.48 13.14 -3.23
C LEU A 344 9.53 13.66 -4.32
N LEU A 345 8.35 14.13 -3.92
CA LEU A 345 7.32 14.62 -4.83
C LEU A 345 7.72 15.94 -5.51
N GLU A 346 8.41 16.84 -4.80
CA GLU A 346 8.93 18.08 -5.38
C GLU A 346 10.07 17.85 -6.37
N THR A 347 10.86 16.80 -6.15
CA THR A 347 12.04 16.50 -6.98
C THR A 347 11.68 15.76 -8.27
N TYR A 348 10.70 14.86 -8.23
CA TYR A 348 10.46 13.88 -9.30
C TYR A 348 9.05 13.91 -9.88
N TYR A 349 8.11 14.63 -9.27
CA TYR A 349 6.68 14.62 -9.63
C TYR A 349 6.04 16.02 -9.57
#